data_4805aee9b09cf9838f487f4d7cdee384
#
_entry.id   4805aee9b09cf9838f487f4d7cdee384
#
_cell.length_a   1.000
_cell.length_b   1.000
_cell.length_c   1.000
_cell.angle_alpha   90.00
_cell.angle_beta   90.00
_cell.angle_gamma   90.00
#
_symmetry.space_group_name_H-M   'P 1'
#
loop_
_entity.id
_entity.type
_entity.pdbx_description
1 polymer ?
#
loop_
_entity_poly.entity_id
_entity_poly.type
_entity_poly.pdbx_seq_one_letter_code
_entity_poly.pdbx_strand_id
1 'polypeptide(L)'
;LDELATVFATVGVSSPVGGWVDVESKDTANYIFYITQGGLGLPDRDMYLTDEGKNVETRRGYLDYLTLLLGEAGYSEAKSAADRVLALETEIAKAHWDRTVGRNRNLTYNKMSRSELIELGGAFPVGTMLSSLGLGDQLQFVVRQVTPDSAKIKDLSLSDEQVAKISGGGIAGIMALMASTELDDWKAYLSAHLLSDFASVLPAKIDQASF
;
A
#
# COMPACT_ATOMS: atom_id res chain seq x y z
N LEU A 1 -10.68 -2.91 -14.10
CA LEU A 1 -9.38 -2.83 -13.41
C LEU A 1 -8.48 -1.72 -14.00
N ASP A 2 -8.46 -1.49 -15.32
CA ASP A 2 -7.63 -0.45 -15.95
C ASP A 2 -7.98 0.95 -15.45
N GLU A 3 -9.27 1.28 -15.31
CA GLU A 3 -9.70 2.56 -14.72
C GLU A 3 -9.21 2.69 -13.28
N LEU A 4 -9.32 1.64 -12.47
CA LEU A 4 -8.83 1.62 -11.09
C LEU A 4 -7.31 1.81 -11.03
N ALA A 5 -6.56 1.14 -11.91
CA ALA A 5 -5.10 1.31 -12.01
C ALA A 5 -4.72 2.75 -12.40
N THR A 6 -5.49 3.38 -13.28
CA THR A 6 -5.31 4.80 -13.66
C THR A 6 -5.58 5.74 -12.47
N VAL A 7 -6.62 5.47 -11.68
CA VAL A 7 -6.93 6.25 -10.47
C VAL A 7 -5.80 6.14 -9.45
N PHE A 8 -5.30 4.94 -9.16
CA PHE A 8 -4.17 4.74 -8.24
C PHE A 8 -2.85 5.35 -8.73
N ALA A 9 -2.72 5.60 -10.04
CA ALA A 9 -1.58 6.30 -10.62
C ALA A 9 -1.73 7.83 -10.61
N THR A 10 -2.87 8.37 -10.16
CA THR A 10 -3.09 9.81 -10.07
C THR A 10 -2.29 10.41 -8.92
N VAL A 11 -1.54 11.47 -9.18
CA VAL A 11 -0.76 12.18 -8.15
C VAL A 11 -1.68 12.73 -7.07
N GLY A 12 -1.32 12.49 -5.81
CA GLY A 12 -2.11 12.92 -4.65
C GLY A 12 -3.25 11.98 -4.28
N VAL A 13 -3.33 10.79 -4.90
CA VAL A 13 -4.25 9.72 -4.50
C VAL A 13 -3.48 8.66 -3.72
N SER A 14 -3.96 8.32 -2.52
CA SER A 14 -3.40 7.21 -1.74
C SER A 14 -3.56 5.89 -2.49
N SER A 15 -2.46 5.15 -2.63
CA SER A 15 -2.42 3.86 -3.31
C SER A 15 -1.79 2.80 -2.41
N PRO A 16 -2.31 1.55 -2.42
CA PRO A 16 -1.68 0.43 -1.72
C PRO A 16 -0.25 0.12 -2.17
N VAL A 17 0.10 0.54 -3.39
CA VAL A 17 1.46 0.47 -3.93
C VAL A 17 1.91 1.87 -4.30
N GLY A 18 2.93 2.36 -3.60
CA GLY A 18 3.53 3.66 -3.85
C GLY A 18 4.89 3.55 -4.54
N GLY A 19 5.44 4.70 -4.92
CA GLY A 19 6.78 4.74 -5.50
C GLY A 19 7.35 6.15 -5.58
N TRP A 20 8.65 6.21 -5.84
CA TRP A 20 9.38 7.47 -6.03
C TRP A 20 10.60 7.25 -6.92
N VAL A 21 11.12 8.33 -7.50
CA VAL A 21 12.38 8.34 -8.23
C VAL A 21 13.51 8.70 -7.26
N ASP A 22 14.58 7.93 -7.29
CA ASP A 22 15.79 8.20 -6.50
C ASP A 22 17.02 7.67 -7.24
N VAL A 23 18.20 8.04 -6.75
CA VAL A 23 19.47 7.46 -7.21
C VAL A 23 19.47 5.96 -6.96
N GLU A 24 19.85 5.18 -7.96
CA GLU A 24 19.92 3.73 -7.81
C GLU A 24 21.02 3.36 -6.79
N SER A 25 20.66 2.67 -5.73
CA SER A 25 21.55 2.39 -4.60
C SER A 25 22.77 1.53 -4.95
N LYS A 26 22.72 0.78 -6.06
CA LYS A 26 23.85 -0.04 -6.57
C LYS A 26 24.51 0.51 -7.84
N ASP A 27 23.96 1.60 -8.40
CA ASP A 27 24.49 2.30 -9.56
C ASP A 27 24.20 3.81 -9.43
N THR A 28 25.03 4.49 -8.66
CA THR A 28 24.83 5.89 -8.27
C THR A 28 24.94 6.89 -9.43
N ALA A 29 25.27 6.45 -10.63
CA ALA A 29 25.25 7.26 -11.84
C ALA A 29 23.85 7.40 -12.46
N ASN A 30 22.90 6.58 -12.05
CA ASN A 30 21.57 6.50 -12.64
C ASN A 30 20.46 6.75 -11.61
N TYR A 31 19.33 7.29 -12.09
CA TYR A 31 18.07 7.34 -11.34
C TYR A 31 17.20 6.14 -11.72
N ILE A 32 16.43 5.64 -10.75
CA ILE A 32 15.50 4.54 -10.97
C ILE A 32 14.21 4.78 -10.18
N PHE A 33 13.11 4.20 -10.65
CA PHE A 33 11.84 4.24 -9.93
C PHE A 33 11.79 3.08 -8.91
N TYR A 34 11.58 3.45 -7.65
CA TYR A 34 11.39 2.52 -6.55
C TYR A 34 9.90 2.29 -6.32
N ILE A 35 9.52 1.04 -6.08
CA ILE A 35 8.15 0.62 -5.75
C ILE A 35 8.14 0.07 -4.33
N THR A 36 7.15 0.46 -3.53
CA THR A 36 7.02 0.07 -2.13
C THR A 36 5.56 -0.13 -1.73
N GLN A 37 5.36 -0.90 -0.67
CA GLN A 37 4.05 -1.05 -0.02
C GLN A 37 3.59 0.27 0.62
N GLY A 38 2.27 0.50 0.62
CA GLY A 38 1.62 1.70 1.14
C GLY A 38 0.13 1.47 1.38
N GLY A 39 -0.65 2.55 1.47
CA GLY A 39 -2.11 2.48 1.48
C GLY A 39 -2.74 2.13 2.83
N LEU A 40 -2.04 2.33 3.94
CA LEU A 40 -2.62 2.24 5.27
C LEU A 40 -2.90 3.64 5.81
N GLY A 41 -4.07 3.83 6.41
CA GLY A 41 -4.41 5.09 7.09
C GLY A 41 -3.78 5.20 8.47
N LEU A 42 -3.57 4.09 9.18
CA LEU A 42 -2.78 4.05 10.41
C LEU A 42 -1.28 3.88 10.11
N PRO A 43 -0.39 4.43 10.96
CA PRO A 43 1.06 4.49 10.69
C PRO A 43 1.79 3.16 10.55
N ASP A 44 1.24 2.07 11.13
CA ASP A 44 1.92 0.76 11.14
C ASP A 44 0.91 -0.38 10.97
N ARG A 45 1.32 -1.43 10.25
CA ARG A 45 0.53 -2.64 10.05
C ARG A 45 0.09 -3.31 11.36
N ASP A 46 0.93 -3.25 12.40
CA ASP A 46 0.65 -3.90 13.68
C ASP A 46 -0.53 -3.26 14.41
N MET A 47 -0.84 -1.99 14.12
CA MET A 47 -2.04 -1.33 14.62
C MET A 47 -3.33 -1.98 14.11
N TYR A 48 -3.29 -2.66 12.96
CA TYR A 48 -4.41 -3.45 12.42
C TYR A 48 -4.44 -4.88 12.92
N LEU A 49 -3.28 -5.48 13.21
CA LEU A 49 -3.11 -6.93 13.34
C LEU A 49 -2.97 -7.43 14.78
N THR A 50 -2.65 -6.54 15.72
CA THR A 50 -2.46 -6.94 17.13
C THR A 50 -3.36 -6.16 18.07
N ASP A 51 -3.64 -6.73 19.25
CA ASP A 51 -4.40 -6.09 20.31
C ASP A 51 -3.48 -5.54 21.42
N GLU A 52 -2.18 -5.41 21.12
CA GLU A 52 -1.20 -4.93 22.06
C GLU A 52 -1.30 -3.41 22.30
N GLY A 53 -0.96 -2.99 23.51
CA GLY A 53 -0.92 -1.58 23.89
C GLY A 53 -2.25 -0.87 23.65
N LYS A 54 -2.22 0.19 22.85
CA LYS A 54 -3.40 1.02 22.53
C LYS A 54 -4.03 0.67 21.16
N ASN A 55 -3.59 -0.38 20.49
CA ASN A 55 -4.01 -0.66 19.12
C ASN A 55 -5.52 -0.82 18.97
N VAL A 56 -6.21 -1.46 19.92
CA VAL A 56 -7.68 -1.61 19.91
C VAL A 56 -8.36 -0.24 19.98
N GLU A 57 -7.90 0.64 20.89
CA GLU A 57 -8.43 1.99 21.06
C GLU A 57 -8.15 2.84 19.82
N THR A 58 -6.94 2.73 19.23
CA THR A 58 -6.54 3.41 18.02
C THR A 58 -7.43 3.00 16.84
N ARG A 59 -7.65 1.69 16.63
CA ARG A 59 -8.56 1.21 15.56
C ARG A 59 -9.99 1.72 15.75
N ARG A 60 -10.46 1.79 16.99
CA ARG A 60 -11.80 2.34 17.29
C ARG A 60 -11.89 3.82 16.92
N GLY A 61 -10.93 4.63 17.37
CA GLY A 61 -10.88 6.06 17.01
C GLY A 61 -10.76 6.26 15.49
N TYR A 62 -9.94 5.44 14.83
CA TYR A 62 -9.81 5.47 13.38
C TYR A 62 -11.12 5.11 12.66
N LEU A 63 -11.86 4.11 13.14
CA LEU A 63 -13.17 3.75 12.60
C LEU A 63 -14.19 4.90 12.74
N ASP A 64 -14.18 5.60 13.88
CA ASP A 64 -15.03 6.77 14.10
C ASP A 64 -14.64 7.90 13.11
N TYR A 65 -13.35 8.11 12.88
CA TYR A 65 -12.85 9.06 11.88
C TYR A 65 -13.25 8.70 10.45
N LEU A 66 -13.05 7.44 10.03
CA LEU A 66 -13.52 6.94 8.72
C LEU A 66 -15.03 7.14 8.53
N THR A 67 -15.82 6.89 9.59
CA THR A 67 -17.27 7.09 9.56
C THR A 67 -17.63 8.56 9.33
N LEU A 68 -16.91 9.49 9.97
CA LEU A 68 -17.06 10.92 9.74
C LEU A 68 -16.73 11.28 8.28
N LEU A 69 -15.57 10.86 7.76
CA LEU A 69 -15.14 11.17 6.40
C LEU A 69 -16.14 10.68 5.36
N LEU A 70 -16.59 9.43 5.47
CA LEU A 70 -17.54 8.85 4.53
C LEU A 70 -18.93 9.46 4.64
N GLY A 71 -19.35 9.89 5.84
CA GLY A 71 -20.56 10.69 6.02
C GLY A 71 -20.48 12.02 5.28
N GLU A 72 -19.36 12.73 5.39
CA GLU A 72 -19.12 13.99 4.66
C GLU A 72 -19.00 13.77 3.13
N ALA A 73 -18.52 12.59 2.71
CA ALA A 73 -18.51 12.16 1.30
C ALA A 73 -19.90 11.79 0.75
N GLY A 74 -20.95 11.80 1.58
CA GLY A 74 -22.33 11.53 1.17
C GLY A 74 -22.76 10.05 1.19
N TYR A 75 -21.99 9.19 1.85
CA TYR A 75 -22.37 7.78 2.04
C TYR A 75 -23.54 7.67 3.04
N SER A 76 -24.69 7.18 2.59
CA SER A 76 -25.88 6.99 3.45
C SER A 76 -25.62 5.99 4.59
N GLU A 77 -24.82 4.95 4.31
CA GLU A 77 -24.41 3.91 5.26
C GLU A 77 -22.94 4.08 5.63
N ALA A 78 -22.57 5.30 6.09
CA ALA A 78 -21.17 5.69 6.32
C ALA A 78 -20.44 4.74 7.27
N LYS A 79 -21.10 4.28 8.35
CA LYS A 79 -20.48 3.33 9.29
C LYS A 79 -20.18 1.98 8.62
N SER A 80 -21.12 1.43 7.86
CA SER A 80 -20.92 0.17 7.14
C SER A 80 -19.78 0.30 6.10
N ALA A 81 -19.72 1.44 5.41
CA ALA A 81 -18.62 1.73 4.48
C ALA A 81 -17.28 1.86 5.22
N ALA A 82 -17.24 2.50 6.39
CA ALA A 82 -16.04 2.61 7.23
C ALA A 82 -15.56 1.23 7.73
N ASP A 83 -16.48 0.37 8.16
CA ASP A 83 -16.16 -1.01 8.55
C ASP A 83 -15.49 -1.79 7.39
N ARG A 84 -15.97 -1.60 6.14
CA ARG A 84 -15.36 -2.22 4.95
C ARG A 84 -13.98 -1.63 4.63
N VAL A 85 -13.79 -0.32 4.74
CA VAL A 85 -12.47 0.31 4.56
C VAL A 85 -11.47 -0.23 5.58
N LEU A 86 -11.83 -0.28 6.87
CA LEU A 86 -10.97 -0.83 7.91
C LEU A 86 -10.64 -2.32 7.66
N ALA A 87 -11.61 -3.10 7.19
CA ALA A 87 -11.40 -4.50 6.82
C ALA A 87 -10.44 -4.62 5.62
N LEU A 88 -10.60 -3.81 4.57
CA LEU A 88 -9.70 -3.78 3.42
C LEU A 88 -8.28 -3.38 3.81
N GLU A 89 -8.11 -2.33 4.62
CA GLU A 89 -6.79 -1.93 5.12
C GLU A 89 -6.16 -3.01 6.01
N THR A 90 -6.97 -3.78 6.74
CA THR A 90 -6.48 -4.94 7.51
C THR A 90 -5.93 -6.02 6.59
N GLU A 91 -6.58 -6.30 5.45
CA GLU A 91 -6.04 -7.24 4.46
C GLU A 91 -4.76 -6.70 3.79
N ILE A 92 -4.71 -5.40 3.48
CA ILE A 92 -3.49 -4.74 3.01
C ILE A 92 -2.37 -4.86 4.07
N ALA A 93 -2.67 -4.63 5.34
CA ALA A 93 -1.72 -4.75 6.44
C ALA A 93 -1.17 -6.18 6.60
N LYS A 94 -2.00 -7.21 6.36
CA LYS A 94 -1.54 -8.62 6.32
C LYS A 94 -0.55 -8.88 5.20
N ALA A 95 -0.73 -8.25 4.03
CA ALA A 95 0.19 -8.35 2.91
C ALA A 95 1.50 -7.60 3.14
N HIS A 96 1.50 -6.56 3.96
CA HIS A 96 2.70 -5.77 4.27
C HIS A 96 3.75 -6.60 5.00
N TRP A 97 5.01 -6.33 4.67
CA TRP A 97 6.14 -6.77 5.48
C TRP A 97 6.23 -5.96 6.77
N ASP A 98 6.72 -6.61 7.81
CA ASP A 98 7.06 -5.94 9.06
C ASP A 98 8.13 -4.86 8.81
N ARG A 99 8.01 -3.76 9.56
CA ARG A 99 8.87 -2.59 9.44
C ARG A 99 10.35 -2.89 9.71
N THR A 100 10.64 -3.84 10.59
CA THR A 100 12.04 -4.18 10.95
C THR A 100 12.75 -4.89 9.81
N VAL A 101 12.10 -5.84 9.15
CA VAL A 101 12.66 -6.54 7.99
C VAL A 101 12.67 -5.66 6.74
N GLY A 102 11.70 -4.75 6.60
CA GLY A 102 11.64 -3.77 5.51
C GLY A 102 12.82 -2.78 5.48
N ARG A 103 13.62 -2.69 6.55
CA ARG A 103 14.85 -1.89 6.61
C ARG A 103 16.08 -2.60 6.07
N ASN A 104 16.03 -3.92 5.85
CA ASN A 104 17.14 -4.67 5.28
C ASN A 104 17.30 -4.33 3.79
N ARG A 105 18.34 -3.53 3.48
CA ARG A 105 18.59 -3.03 2.12
C ARG A 105 18.85 -4.13 1.09
N ASN A 106 19.48 -5.24 1.49
CA ASN A 106 19.75 -6.36 0.59
C ASN A 106 18.46 -7.14 0.28
N LEU A 107 17.56 -7.24 1.26
CA LEU A 107 16.26 -7.88 1.10
C LEU A 107 15.31 -7.03 0.25
N THR A 108 15.36 -5.71 0.41
CA THR A 108 14.46 -4.76 -0.26
C THR A 108 15.00 -4.19 -1.58
N TYR A 109 16.14 -4.65 -2.06
CA TYR A 109 16.64 -4.31 -3.38
C TYR A 109 16.37 -5.47 -4.34
N ASN A 110 15.30 -5.36 -5.11
CA ASN A 110 14.93 -6.32 -6.15
C ASN A 110 14.78 -5.56 -7.46
N LYS A 111 15.89 -5.45 -8.21
CA LYS A 111 15.89 -4.84 -9.54
C LYS A 111 15.24 -5.80 -10.51
N MET A 112 14.25 -5.34 -11.24
CA MET A 112 13.52 -6.14 -12.22
C MET A 112 13.15 -5.32 -13.45
N SER A 113 12.98 -6.01 -14.55
CA SER A 113 12.47 -5.44 -15.79
C SER A 113 10.98 -5.10 -15.69
N ARG A 114 10.50 -4.28 -16.62
CA ARG A 114 9.08 -3.98 -16.78
C ARG A 114 8.23 -5.25 -16.94
N SER A 115 8.71 -6.25 -17.72
CA SER A 115 8.00 -7.50 -17.94
C SER A 115 7.88 -8.34 -16.67
N GLU A 116 8.95 -8.44 -15.89
CA GLU A 116 8.93 -9.14 -14.58
C GLU A 116 8.00 -8.43 -13.58
N LEU A 117 7.95 -7.08 -13.59
CA LEU A 117 7.03 -6.33 -12.74
C LEU A 117 5.56 -6.55 -13.15
N ILE A 118 5.26 -6.61 -14.44
CA ILE A 118 3.93 -6.93 -14.95
C ILE A 118 3.53 -8.35 -14.54
N GLU A 119 4.43 -9.32 -14.66
CA GLU A 119 4.22 -10.70 -14.21
C GLU A 119 3.98 -10.79 -12.70
N LEU A 120 4.76 -10.06 -11.91
CA LEU A 120 4.59 -9.95 -10.45
C LEU A 120 3.19 -9.42 -10.07
N GLY A 121 2.63 -8.51 -10.87
CA GLY A 121 1.30 -7.92 -10.65
C GLY A 121 0.14 -8.86 -10.91
N GLY A 122 0.36 -9.97 -11.62
CA GLY A 122 -0.67 -10.98 -11.90
C GLY A 122 -1.86 -10.40 -12.66
N ALA A 123 -3.05 -10.45 -12.06
CA ALA A 123 -4.28 -9.94 -12.67
C ALA A 123 -4.43 -8.39 -12.58
N PHE A 124 -3.64 -7.71 -11.75
CA PHE A 124 -3.67 -6.26 -11.67
C PHE A 124 -2.95 -5.64 -12.88
N PRO A 125 -3.56 -4.65 -13.59
CA PRO A 125 -2.99 -4.10 -14.82
C PRO A 125 -1.84 -3.13 -14.56
N VAL A 126 -0.70 -3.65 -14.11
CA VAL A 126 0.52 -2.88 -13.80
C VAL A 126 0.97 -2.04 -14.98
N GLY A 127 0.88 -2.58 -16.22
CA GLY A 127 1.24 -1.85 -17.42
C GLY A 127 0.46 -0.55 -17.60
N THR A 128 -0.84 -0.58 -17.34
CA THR A 128 -1.73 0.59 -17.35
C THR A 128 -1.33 1.58 -16.25
N MET A 129 -1.11 1.10 -15.02
CA MET A 129 -0.65 1.94 -13.90
C MET A 129 0.66 2.67 -14.23
N LEU A 130 1.67 1.95 -14.73
CA LEU A 130 2.97 2.53 -15.10
C LEU A 130 2.83 3.57 -16.22
N SER A 131 2.01 3.29 -17.22
CA SER A 131 1.77 4.23 -18.33
C SER A 131 1.07 5.51 -17.84
N SER A 132 0.11 5.38 -16.93
CA SER A 132 -0.59 6.52 -16.32
C SER A 132 0.31 7.36 -15.40
N LEU A 133 1.35 6.75 -14.79
CA LEU A 133 2.40 7.45 -14.04
C LEU A 133 3.46 8.13 -14.95
N GLY A 134 3.33 8.03 -16.28
CA GLY A 134 4.36 8.52 -17.22
C GLY A 134 5.60 7.62 -17.30
N LEU A 135 5.53 6.40 -16.79
CA LEU A 135 6.62 5.42 -16.78
C LEU A 135 6.46 4.36 -17.88
N GLY A 136 5.73 4.69 -18.96
CA GLY A 136 5.46 3.79 -20.08
C GLY A 136 6.72 3.22 -20.74
N ASP A 137 7.75 4.05 -20.88
CA ASP A 137 9.03 3.70 -21.51
C ASP A 137 10.11 3.26 -20.49
N GLN A 138 9.82 3.29 -19.18
CA GLN A 138 10.75 2.84 -18.15
C GLN A 138 10.93 1.33 -18.22
N LEU A 139 12.17 0.88 -18.38
CA LEU A 139 12.50 -0.53 -18.60
C LEU A 139 12.84 -1.30 -17.32
N GLN A 140 13.30 -0.61 -16.28
CA GLN A 140 13.77 -1.23 -15.05
C GLN A 140 13.26 -0.49 -13.81
N PHE A 141 13.02 -1.26 -12.76
CA PHE A 141 12.47 -0.79 -11.47
C PHE A 141 13.21 -1.47 -10.33
N VAL A 142 13.23 -0.84 -9.16
CA VAL A 142 13.56 -1.51 -7.90
C VAL A 142 12.29 -1.70 -7.10
N VAL A 143 11.91 -2.95 -6.88
CA VAL A 143 10.73 -3.32 -6.08
C VAL A 143 11.19 -3.76 -4.69
N ARG A 144 10.63 -3.14 -3.65
CA ARG A 144 11.20 -3.33 -2.30
C ARG A 144 10.73 -4.60 -1.62
N GLN A 145 9.44 -4.81 -1.50
CA GLN A 145 8.86 -5.94 -0.76
C GLN A 145 8.46 -7.05 -1.73
N VAL A 146 9.45 -7.77 -2.23
CA VAL A 146 9.28 -8.97 -3.06
C VAL A 146 9.65 -10.19 -2.23
N THR A 147 8.70 -11.11 -2.06
CA THR A 147 8.94 -12.35 -1.31
C THR A 147 10.14 -13.09 -1.87
N PRO A 148 11.22 -13.27 -1.09
CA PRO A 148 12.42 -13.94 -1.57
C PRO A 148 12.18 -15.43 -1.76
N ASP A 149 12.86 -16.02 -2.72
CA ASP A 149 12.94 -17.47 -2.88
C ASP A 149 13.83 -18.11 -1.79
N SER A 150 13.83 -19.44 -1.74
CA SER A 150 14.61 -20.21 -0.77
C SER A 150 16.12 -19.99 -0.90
N ALA A 151 16.62 -19.70 -2.12
CA ALA A 151 18.03 -19.42 -2.37
C ALA A 151 18.43 -18.08 -1.74
N LYS A 152 17.63 -17.03 -1.95
CA LYS A 152 17.85 -15.70 -1.38
C LYS A 152 17.68 -15.70 0.15
N ILE A 153 16.71 -16.46 0.69
CA ILE A 153 16.56 -16.64 2.16
C ILE A 153 17.85 -17.18 2.76
N LYS A 154 18.41 -18.22 2.16
CA LYS A 154 19.66 -18.86 2.59
C LYS A 154 20.87 -17.93 2.43
N ASP A 155 20.99 -17.25 1.30
CA ASP A 155 22.11 -16.34 0.99
C ASP A 155 22.15 -15.16 1.99
N LEU A 156 20.99 -14.61 2.34
CA LEU A 156 20.85 -13.54 3.33
C LEU A 156 20.82 -14.05 4.78
N SER A 157 20.90 -15.35 5.01
CA SER A 157 20.87 -15.99 6.35
C SER A 157 19.67 -15.52 7.18
N LEU A 158 18.50 -15.41 6.57
CA LEU A 158 17.29 -14.98 7.28
C LEU A 158 16.86 -16.01 8.32
N SER A 159 16.56 -15.58 9.52
CA SER A 159 15.97 -16.43 10.55
C SER A 159 14.50 -16.77 10.25
N ASP A 160 13.97 -17.83 10.86
CA ASP A 160 12.56 -18.20 10.74
C ASP A 160 11.62 -17.06 11.18
N GLU A 161 12.01 -16.30 12.21
CA GLU A 161 11.27 -15.11 12.65
C GLU A 161 11.25 -14.04 11.55
N GLN A 162 12.36 -13.78 10.88
CA GLN A 162 12.41 -12.81 9.78
C GLN A 162 11.60 -13.30 8.57
N VAL A 163 11.64 -14.60 8.28
CA VAL A 163 10.82 -15.21 7.21
C VAL A 163 9.34 -15.07 7.53
N ALA A 164 8.91 -15.29 8.77
CA ALA A 164 7.53 -15.09 9.19
C ALA A 164 7.05 -13.64 9.00
N LYS A 165 7.93 -12.65 9.22
CA LYS A 165 7.63 -11.21 9.06
C LYS A 165 7.49 -10.74 7.60
N ILE A 166 7.88 -11.55 6.63
CA ILE A 166 7.75 -11.28 5.19
C ILE A 166 6.75 -12.20 4.49
N SER A 167 6.02 -13.02 5.24
CA SER A 167 5.12 -14.04 4.70
C SER A 167 3.83 -13.50 4.09
N GLY A 168 3.51 -12.22 4.29
CA GLY A 168 2.28 -11.59 3.81
C GLY A 168 2.18 -11.37 2.29
N GLY A 169 3.23 -11.70 1.54
CA GLY A 169 3.23 -11.59 0.08
C GLY A 169 3.80 -10.28 -0.48
N GLY A 170 3.93 -9.22 0.34
CA GLY A 170 4.49 -7.94 -0.08
C GLY A 170 3.74 -7.34 -1.27
N ILE A 171 4.46 -6.79 -2.24
CA ILE A 171 3.90 -6.12 -3.42
C ILE A 171 2.98 -7.05 -4.24
N ALA A 172 3.36 -8.31 -4.44
CA ALA A 172 2.51 -9.26 -5.16
C ALA A 172 1.19 -9.53 -4.44
N GLY A 173 1.22 -9.70 -3.11
CA GLY A 173 0.02 -9.88 -2.29
C GLY A 173 -0.90 -8.65 -2.33
N ILE A 174 -0.33 -7.45 -2.27
CA ILE A 174 -1.09 -6.19 -2.37
C ILE A 174 -1.73 -6.06 -3.76
N MET A 175 -0.99 -6.31 -4.84
CA MET A 175 -1.52 -6.25 -6.20
C MET A 175 -2.63 -7.28 -6.44
N ALA A 176 -2.51 -8.48 -5.84
CA ALA A 176 -3.59 -9.46 -5.87
C ALA A 176 -4.87 -8.96 -5.18
N LEU A 177 -4.76 -8.29 -4.03
CA LEU A 177 -5.89 -7.61 -3.38
C LEU A 177 -6.47 -6.51 -4.26
N MET A 178 -5.61 -5.68 -4.90
CA MET A 178 -6.05 -4.64 -5.80
C MET A 178 -6.87 -5.18 -6.98
N ALA A 179 -6.56 -6.39 -7.44
CA ALA A 179 -7.28 -7.05 -8.53
C ALA A 179 -8.57 -7.74 -8.10
N SER A 180 -8.67 -8.22 -6.86
CA SER A 180 -9.76 -9.08 -6.38
C SER A 180 -10.79 -8.39 -5.50
N THR A 181 -10.48 -7.21 -4.97
CA THR A 181 -11.39 -6.45 -4.09
C THR A 181 -12.50 -5.78 -4.90
N GLU A 182 -13.72 -5.78 -4.35
CA GLU A 182 -14.88 -5.19 -4.98
C GLU A 182 -14.70 -3.68 -5.20
N LEU A 183 -15.24 -3.19 -6.32
CA LEU A 183 -15.08 -1.78 -6.72
C LEU A 183 -15.67 -0.80 -5.69
N ASP A 184 -16.77 -1.17 -5.04
CA ASP A 184 -17.42 -0.30 -4.06
C ASP A 184 -16.60 -0.15 -2.77
N ASP A 185 -15.79 -1.14 -2.41
CA ASP A 185 -14.83 -1.04 -1.31
C ASP A 185 -13.66 -0.11 -1.68
N TRP A 186 -13.16 -0.19 -2.91
CA TRP A 186 -12.17 0.76 -3.42
C TRP A 186 -12.70 2.20 -3.49
N LYS A 187 -13.96 2.40 -3.89
CA LYS A 187 -14.57 3.74 -3.88
C LYS A 187 -14.63 4.32 -2.47
N ALA A 188 -15.05 3.53 -1.48
CA ALA A 188 -15.09 3.96 -0.09
C ALA A 188 -13.69 4.26 0.44
N TYR A 189 -12.71 3.37 0.19
CA TYR A 189 -11.31 3.55 0.53
C TYR A 189 -10.74 4.86 -0.05
N LEU A 190 -10.87 5.05 -1.36
CA LEU A 190 -10.36 6.25 -2.04
C LEU A 190 -11.04 7.53 -1.55
N SER A 191 -12.34 7.49 -1.28
CA SER A 191 -13.08 8.65 -0.74
C SER A 191 -12.57 9.03 0.65
N ALA A 192 -12.38 8.05 1.54
CA ALA A 192 -11.88 8.28 2.89
C ALA A 192 -10.45 8.80 2.88
N HIS A 193 -9.55 8.16 2.12
CA HIS A 193 -8.15 8.58 2.02
C HIS A 193 -8.02 9.97 1.40
N LEU A 194 -8.75 10.26 0.31
CA LEU A 194 -8.72 11.59 -0.31
C LEU A 194 -9.11 12.69 0.68
N LEU A 195 -10.20 12.50 1.43
CA LEU A 195 -10.62 13.47 2.43
C LEU A 195 -9.61 13.58 3.59
N SER A 196 -9.01 12.47 4.00
CA SER A 196 -7.96 12.45 5.02
C SER A 196 -6.69 13.20 4.57
N ASP A 197 -6.22 12.95 3.34
CA ASP A 197 -5.01 13.57 2.77
C ASP A 197 -5.17 15.11 2.64
N PHE A 198 -6.39 15.59 2.43
CA PHE A 198 -6.72 17.01 2.32
C PHE A 198 -7.38 17.60 3.58
N ALA A 199 -7.39 16.89 4.70
CA ALA A 199 -8.10 17.28 5.93
C ALA A 199 -7.79 18.73 6.37
N SER A 200 -6.53 19.16 6.29
CA SER A 200 -6.06 20.49 6.70
C SER A 200 -6.63 21.66 5.88
N VAL A 201 -7.18 21.41 4.71
CA VAL A 201 -7.82 22.42 3.84
C VAL A 201 -9.32 22.23 3.70
N LEU A 202 -9.88 21.27 4.43
CA LEU A 202 -11.31 20.98 4.51
C LEU A 202 -11.93 21.68 5.74
N PRO A 203 -13.27 21.68 5.89
CA PRO A 203 -13.94 22.28 7.05
C PRO A 203 -13.36 21.78 8.38
N ALA A 204 -13.31 22.68 9.37
CA ALA A 204 -12.70 22.44 10.69
C ALA A 204 -13.16 21.13 11.38
N LYS A 205 -14.36 20.65 11.09
CA LYS A 205 -14.88 19.38 11.59
C LYS A 205 -14.01 18.18 11.16
N ILE A 206 -13.48 18.20 9.94
CA ILE A 206 -12.59 17.14 9.40
C ILE A 206 -11.16 17.36 9.91
N ASP A 207 -10.65 18.59 9.81
CA ASP A 207 -9.29 18.94 10.24
C ASP A 207 -9.07 18.62 11.73
N GLN A 208 -10.01 18.99 12.62
CA GLN A 208 -9.92 18.70 14.05
C GLN A 208 -10.08 17.22 14.42
N ALA A 209 -10.72 16.43 13.57
CA ALA A 209 -10.88 14.98 13.75
C ALA A 209 -9.74 14.18 13.12
N SER A 210 -8.81 14.83 12.37
CA SER A 210 -7.72 14.14 11.67
C SER A 210 -6.84 13.34 12.63
N PHE A 211 -6.40 12.17 12.16
CA PHE A 211 -5.75 11.11 12.96
C PHE A 211 -4.23 11.18 12.84
#